data_b66509861fa28ac615fbc594facdeef8
#
_entry.id   b66509861fa28ac615fbc594facdeef8
#
_cell.length_a   1.000
_cell.length_b   1.000
_cell.length_c   1.000
_cell.angle_alpha   90.00
_cell.angle_beta   90.00
_cell.angle_gamma   90.00
#
_symmetry.space_group_name_H-M   'P 1'
#
loop_
_entity.id
_entity.type
_entity.pdbx_description
1 polymer ?
#
loop_
_entity_poly.entity_id
_entity_poly.type
_entity_poly.pdbx_seq_one_letter_code
_entity_poly.pdbx_strand_id
1 'polypeptide(L)'
;MNDLKILVIVPTYNEEENIFKTVLSIKKYKKFLIDYIVINDGSTDETETILKENNFNYINLPFNLGIGAAVQTGYKYAYYNDYDVAVQFDGDGQHDINSIESVLKPLINGNVDMVVGSRFIDNTSAFKSTKTRRFGISLISALIKVLCRKKIKDVTSGYRGVNKKVIRLFANYYPYDFPEPITNYALLKNGFVVNEVGVSMMERVGGHSSINFLKSIYYMFNVCLSILLFNSKKLGGGK
;
A
#
# COMPACT_ATOMS: atom_id res chain seq x y z
N MET A 1 10.34 -18.10 19.83
CA MET A 1 9.60 -17.02 19.16
C MET A 1 8.80 -17.72 18.09
N ASN A 2 7.46 -17.63 18.11
CA ASN A 2 6.70 -18.15 16.98
C ASN A 2 7.16 -17.40 15.75
N ASP A 3 7.54 -18.12 14.69
CA ASP A 3 7.96 -17.51 13.44
C ASP A 3 6.76 -16.78 12.85
N LEU A 4 6.78 -15.44 12.91
CA LEU A 4 5.74 -14.58 12.35
C LEU A 4 5.69 -14.80 10.83
N LYS A 5 4.51 -15.11 10.32
CA LYS A 5 4.25 -15.21 8.88
C LYS A 5 4.05 -13.82 8.28
N ILE A 6 4.95 -13.41 7.41
CA ILE A 6 4.96 -12.09 6.77
C ILE A 6 4.72 -12.26 5.28
N LEU A 7 3.72 -11.57 4.74
CA LEU A 7 3.40 -11.55 3.32
C LEU A 7 3.70 -10.18 2.71
N VAL A 8 4.38 -10.16 1.57
CA VAL A 8 4.49 -8.98 0.70
C VAL A 8 3.47 -9.11 -0.43
N ILE A 9 2.53 -8.16 -0.49
CA ILE A 9 1.49 -8.07 -1.52
C ILE A 9 1.99 -7.11 -2.60
N VAL A 10 2.09 -7.59 -3.84
CA VAL A 10 2.60 -6.81 -4.98
C VAL A 10 1.48 -6.58 -5.99
N PRO A 11 0.65 -5.51 -5.83
CA PRO A 11 -0.32 -5.15 -6.85
C PRO A 11 0.39 -4.68 -8.12
N THR A 12 -0.08 -5.15 -9.28
CA THR A 12 0.62 -4.97 -10.54
C THR A 12 -0.38 -4.82 -11.68
N TYR A 13 -0.19 -3.81 -12.53
CA TYR A 13 -0.93 -3.61 -13.77
C TYR A 13 -0.05 -2.96 -14.84
N ASN A 14 0.23 -3.68 -15.94
CA ASN A 14 1.11 -3.24 -17.03
C ASN A 14 2.48 -2.77 -16.53
N GLU A 15 3.21 -3.67 -15.89
CA GLU A 15 4.54 -3.42 -15.31
C GLU A 15 5.60 -4.38 -15.88
N GLU A 16 5.51 -4.72 -17.18
CA GLU A 16 6.47 -5.62 -17.86
C GLU A 16 7.93 -5.20 -17.69
N GLU A 17 8.20 -3.88 -17.63
CA GLU A 17 9.56 -3.35 -17.47
C GLU A 17 10.12 -3.52 -16.04
N ASN A 18 9.25 -3.61 -15.03
CA ASN A 18 9.62 -3.50 -13.61
C ASN A 18 9.40 -4.79 -12.81
N ILE A 19 8.36 -5.57 -13.13
CA ILE A 19 7.87 -6.65 -12.27
C ILE A 19 8.94 -7.71 -11.98
N PHE A 20 9.76 -8.08 -12.98
CA PHE A 20 10.83 -9.07 -12.79
C PHE A 20 11.82 -8.61 -11.72
N LYS A 21 12.32 -7.38 -11.82
CA LYS A 21 13.30 -6.81 -10.88
C LYS A 21 12.68 -6.65 -9.49
N THR A 22 11.43 -6.23 -9.41
CA THR A 22 10.69 -6.03 -8.16
C THR A 22 10.56 -7.35 -7.40
N VAL A 23 10.06 -8.41 -8.04
CA VAL A 23 9.93 -9.73 -7.40
C VAL A 23 11.29 -10.30 -7.03
N LEU A 24 12.29 -10.14 -7.90
CA LEU A 24 13.63 -10.64 -7.62
C LEU A 24 14.28 -9.92 -6.42
N SER A 25 14.02 -8.64 -6.22
CA SER A 25 14.49 -7.90 -5.04
C SER A 25 13.90 -8.46 -3.74
N ILE A 26 12.59 -8.79 -3.74
CA ILE A 26 11.91 -9.41 -2.61
C ILE A 26 12.48 -10.80 -2.32
N LYS A 27 12.66 -11.64 -3.34
CA LYS A 27 13.23 -12.99 -3.19
C LYS A 27 14.67 -12.99 -2.66
N LYS A 28 15.45 -11.98 -3.00
CA LYS A 28 16.85 -11.81 -2.54
C LYS A 28 16.96 -11.28 -1.11
N TYR A 29 15.90 -10.71 -0.55
CA TYR A 29 15.93 -10.18 0.79
C TYR A 29 15.96 -11.31 1.84
N LYS A 30 16.91 -11.23 2.81
CA LYS A 30 17.20 -12.34 3.73
C LYS A 30 17.14 -11.99 5.23
N LYS A 31 16.90 -10.71 5.57
CA LYS A 31 16.89 -10.30 6.98
C LYS A 31 15.64 -10.78 7.74
N PHE A 32 14.53 -10.99 7.03
CA PHE A 32 13.32 -11.61 7.55
C PHE A 32 12.88 -12.72 6.59
N LEU A 33 12.25 -13.77 7.13
CA LEU A 33 11.55 -14.74 6.31
C LEU A 33 10.23 -14.10 5.84
N ILE A 34 10.16 -13.77 4.55
CA ILE A 34 9.00 -13.13 3.93
C ILE A 34 8.54 -13.94 2.74
N ASP A 35 7.23 -14.16 2.67
CA ASP A 35 6.56 -14.66 1.48
C ASP A 35 6.08 -13.49 0.62
N TYR A 36 5.78 -13.74 -0.63
CA TYR A 36 5.18 -12.73 -1.52
C TYR A 36 4.09 -13.33 -2.39
N ILE A 37 3.17 -12.48 -2.80
CA ILE A 37 2.15 -12.76 -3.81
C ILE A 37 2.00 -11.56 -4.73
N VAL A 38 2.14 -11.77 -6.04
CA VAL A 38 1.83 -10.74 -7.04
C VAL A 38 0.34 -10.83 -7.38
N ILE A 39 -0.34 -9.70 -7.37
CA ILE A 39 -1.73 -9.61 -7.83
C ILE A 39 -1.73 -8.87 -9.17
N ASN A 40 -1.79 -9.64 -10.24
CA ASN A 40 -1.88 -9.09 -11.59
C ASN A 40 -3.32 -8.65 -11.87
N ASP A 41 -3.54 -7.36 -11.98
CA ASP A 41 -4.85 -6.73 -12.15
C ASP A 41 -5.28 -6.70 -13.62
N GLY A 42 -5.23 -7.88 -14.30
CA GLY A 42 -5.65 -8.02 -15.69
C GLY A 42 -4.76 -7.23 -16.66
N SER A 43 -3.43 -7.33 -16.51
CA SER A 43 -2.47 -6.68 -17.42
C SER A 43 -2.69 -7.11 -18.87
N THR A 44 -2.42 -6.19 -19.79
CA THR A 44 -2.56 -6.36 -21.25
C THR A 44 -1.22 -6.36 -21.98
N ASP A 45 -0.12 -6.15 -21.26
CA ASP A 45 1.27 -6.23 -21.72
C ASP A 45 1.88 -7.61 -21.35
N GLU A 46 3.21 -7.75 -21.43
CA GLU A 46 3.93 -8.99 -21.14
C GLU A 46 4.05 -9.29 -19.63
N THR A 47 3.41 -8.53 -18.75
CA THR A 47 3.51 -8.74 -17.28
C THR A 47 3.17 -10.17 -16.89
N GLU A 48 2.05 -10.73 -17.37
CA GLU A 48 1.64 -12.10 -17.02
C GLU A 48 2.62 -13.15 -17.57
N THR A 49 3.08 -12.97 -18.80
CA THR A 49 4.09 -13.85 -19.42
C THR A 49 5.35 -13.90 -18.56
N ILE A 50 5.85 -12.75 -18.12
CA ILE A 50 7.03 -12.66 -17.25
C ILE A 50 6.82 -13.39 -15.93
N LEU A 51 5.65 -13.22 -15.29
CA LEU A 51 5.32 -13.90 -14.04
C LEU A 51 5.31 -15.42 -14.20
N LYS A 52 4.71 -15.90 -15.27
CA LYS A 52 4.58 -17.34 -15.59
C LYS A 52 5.93 -17.99 -15.93
N GLU A 53 6.70 -17.38 -16.82
CA GLU A 53 7.99 -17.94 -17.28
C GLU A 53 9.02 -18.01 -16.15
N ASN A 54 8.97 -17.10 -15.18
CA ASN A 54 9.87 -17.08 -14.03
C ASN A 54 9.35 -17.85 -12.81
N ASN A 55 8.22 -18.57 -12.93
CA ASN A 55 7.58 -19.31 -11.83
C ASN A 55 7.40 -18.43 -10.58
N PHE A 56 6.95 -17.20 -10.76
CA PHE A 56 6.63 -16.31 -9.64
C PHE A 56 5.26 -16.64 -9.06
N ASN A 57 5.08 -16.45 -7.76
CA ASN A 57 3.79 -16.62 -7.10
C ASN A 57 2.87 -15.45 -7.48
N TYR A 58 1.78 -15.72 -8.18
CA TYR A 58 0.83 -14.68 -8.56
C TYR A 58 -0.62 -15.17 -8.60
N ILE A 59 -1.54 -14.21 -8.51
CA ILE A 59 -2.97 -14.36 -8.78
C ILE A 59 -3.30 -13.44 -9.94
N ASN A 60 -3.97 -13.97 -10.96
CA ASN A 60 -4.43 -13.22 -12.11
C ASN A 60 -5.89 -12.84 -11.93
N LEU A 61 -6.20 -11.56 -11.98
CA LEU A 61 -7.57 -11.08 -12.03
C LEU A 61 -8.08 -11.11 -13.48
N PRO A 62 -9.36 -11.42 -13.71
CA PRO A 62 -9.87 -11.65 -15.07
C PRO A 62 -9.85 -10.38 -15.94
N PHE A 63 -9.86 -9.21 -15.34
CA PHE A 63 -9.77 -7.88 -15.98
C PHE A 63 -9.31 -6.84 -14.96
N ASN A 64 -8.96 -5.63 -15.42
CA ASN A 64 -8.55 -4.55 -14.53
C ASN A 64 -9.72 -4.10 -13.64
N LEU A 65 -9.59 -4.37 -12.35
CA LEU A 65 -10.54 -3.99 -11.30
C LEU A 65 -10.10 -2.77 -10.49
N GLY A 66 -8.87 -2.30 -10.74
CA GLY A 66 -8.25 -1.17 -10.06
C GLY A 66 -7.46 -1.55 -8.81
N ILE A 67 -6.58 -0.63 -8.40
CA ILE A 67 -5.61 -0.84 -7.31
C ILE A 67 -6.28 -1.32 -6.01
N GLY A 68 -7.46 -0.79 -5.68
CA GLY A 68 -8.18 -1.19 -4.46
C GLY A 68 -8.57 -2.66 -4.47
N ALA A 69 -9.06 -3.18 -5.59
CA ALA A 69 -9.44 -4.59 -5.73
C ALA A 69 -8.20 -5.50 -5.73
N ALA A 70 -7.13 -5.12 -6.42
CA ALA A 70 -5.88 -5.85 -6.43
C ALA A 70 -5.29 -5.99 -5.01
N VAL A 71 -5.17 -4.88 -4.29
CA VAL A 71 -4.66 -4.88 -2.91
C VAL A 71 -5.58 -5.65 -1.97
N GLN A 72 -6.91 -5.51 -2.09
CA GLN A 72 -7.86 -6.29 -1.30
C GLN A 72 -7.72 -7.79 -1.55
N THR A 73 -7.49 -8.21 -2.79
CA THR A 73 -7.24 -9.62 -3.13
C THR A 73 -6.01 -10.14 -2.40
N GLY A 74 -4.94 -9.35 -2.33
CA GLY A 74 -3.75 -9.68 -1.54
C GLY A 74 -4.05 -9.79 -0.03
N TYR A 75 -4.87 -8.90 0.54
CA TYR A 75 -5.30 -9.02 1.94
C TYR A 75 -6.21 -10.22 2.20
N LYS A 76 -7.08 -10.59 1.26
CA LYS A 76 -7.85 -11.85 1.33
C LYS A 76 -6.92 -13.05 1.33
N TYR A 77 -5.93 -13.08 0.44
CA TYR A 77 -4.91 -14.12 0.43
C TYR A 77 -4.17 -14.21 1.77
N ALA A 78 -3.73 -13.07 2.32
CA ALA A 78 -3.09 -13.01 3.64
C ALA A 78 -3.99 -13.55 4.76
N TYR A 79 -5.26 -13.19 4.76
CA TYR A 79 -6.24 -13.62 5.76
C TYR A 79 -6.51 -15.12 5.71
N TYR A 80 -6.78 -15.67 4.52
CA TYR A 80 -7.09 -17.09 4.36
C TYR A 80 -5.89 -18.02 4.56
N ASN A 81 -4.66 -17.51 4.42
CA ASN A 81 -3.42 -18.25 4.66
C ASN A 81 -2.79 -17.95 6.02
N ASP A 82 -3.51 -17.27 6.90
CA ASP A 82 -3.15 -17.03 8.31
C ASP A 82 -1.83 -16.27 8.50
N TYR A 83 -1.59 -15.24 7.68
CA TYR A 83 -0.45 -14.34 7.85
C TYR A 83 -0.66 -13.39 9.03
N ASP A 84 0.42 -13.11 9.76
CA ASP A 84 0.42 -12.23 10.94
C ASP A 84 0.66 -10.77 10.54
N VAL A 85 1.44 -10.55 9.49
CA VAL A 85 1.77 -9.23 8.93
C VAL A 85 1.65 -9.28 7.41
N ALA A 86 1.07 -8.23 6.83
CA ALA A 86 1.06 -8.04 5.38
C ALA A 86 1.63 -6.65 5.03
N VAL A 87 2.45 -6.59 3.98
CA VAL A 87 3.06 -5.35 3.48
C VAL A 87 2.67 -5.16 2.02
N GLN A 88 2.02 -4.03 1.69
CA GLN A 88 1.83 -3.61 0.31
C GLN A 88 3.15 -3.05 -0.23
N PHE A 89 3.55 -3.52 -1.40
CA PHE A 89 4.79 -3.17 -2.09
C PHE A 89 4.53 -3.10 -3.59
N ASP A 90 4.40 -1.90 -4.15
CA ASP A 90 3.93 -1.72 -5.53
C ASP A 90 4.88 -2.34 -6.56
N GLY A 91 4.31 -2.86 -7.66
CA GLY A 91 5.04 -3.58 -8.71
C GLY A 91 5.89 -2.70 -9.64
N ASP A 92 5.79 -1.37 -9.50
CA ASP A 92 6.40 -0.35 -10.38
C ASP A 92 7.90 -0.08 -10.14
N GLY A 93 8.51 -0.82 -9.22
CA GLY A 93 9.94 -0.71 -8.89
C GLY A 93 10.33 0.52 -8.08
N GLN A 94 9.37 1.34 -7.63
CA GLN A 94 9.70 2.54 -6.84
C GLN A 94 10.04 2.24 -5.37
N HIS A 95 9.53 1.16 -4.82
CA HIS A 95 9.77 0.80 -3.42
C HIS A 95 11.14 0.12 -3.23
N ASP A 96 11.94 0.61 -2.28
CA ASP A 96 13.19 -0.04 -1.89
C ASP A 96 12.91 -1.11 -0.83
N ILE A 97 13.23 -2.37 -1.17
CA ILE A 97 13.04 -3.51 -0.26
C ILE A 97 13.87 -3.38 1.03
N ASN A 98 14.99 -2.67 1.02
CA ASN A 98 15.79 -2.46 2.23
C ASN A 98 15.04 -1.61 3.28
N SER A 99 14.08 -0.81 2.86
CA SER A 99 13.21 -0.03 3.76
C SER A 99 12.14 -0.86 4.46
N ILE A 100 11.90 -2.12 4.06
CA ILE A 100 10.87 -2.99 4.65
C ILE A 100 11.08 -3.22 6.15
N GLU A 101 12.33 -3.24 6.59
CA GLU A 101 12.70 -3.41 8.00
C GLU A 101 12.09 -2.29 8.87
N SER A 102 12.13 -1.05 8.39
CA SER A 102 11.53 0.11 9.09
C SER A 102 10.02 -0.03 9.22
N VAL A 103 9.36 -0.64 8.22
CA VAL A 103 7.92 -0.89 8.23
C VAL A 103 7.56 -2.07 9.14
N LEU A 104 8.35 -3.14 9.14
CA LEU A 104 8.08 -4.37 9.90
C LEU A 104 8.34 -4.23 11.40
N LYS A 105 9.43 -3.58 11.81
CA LYS A 105 9.82 -3.48 13.22
C LYS A 105 8.72 -3.00 14.16
N PRO A 106 7.98 -1.90 13.87
CA PRO A 106 6.91 -1.45 14.77
C PRO A 106 5.73 -2.43 14.85
N LEU A 107 5.44 -3.15 13.76
CA LEU A 107 4.36 -4.16 13.71
C LEU A 107 4.73 -5.41 14.53
N ILE A 108 5.96 -5.89 14.38
CA ILE A 108 6.49 -7.06 15.09
C ILE A 108 6.53 -6.78 16.61
N ASN A 109 6.87 -5.56 17.01
CA ASN A 109 6.87 -5.15 18.42
C ASN A 109 5.44 -5.00 19.01
N GLY A 110 4.39 -5.13 18.19
CA GLY A 110 3.00 -5.16 18.64
C GLY A 110 2.41 -3.81 19.07
N ASN A 111 3.12 -2.70 18.85
CA ASN A 111 2.71 -1.38 19.34
C ASN A 111 1.84 -0.59 18.34
N VAL A 112 1.69 -1.09 17.13
CA VAL A 112 0.96 -0.42 16.04
C VAL A 112 0.14 -1.41 15.24
N ASP A 113 -0.95 -0.92 14.64
CA ASP A 113 -1.82 -1.72 13.78
C ASP A 113 -1.48 -1.54 12.29
N MET A 114 -1.04 -0.34 11.91
CA MET A 114 -0.57 -0.04 10.56
C MET A 114 0.64 0.90 10.59
N VAL A 115 1.61 0.64 9.70
CA VAL A 115 2.77 1.51 9.43
C VAL A 115 2.67 2.01 8.00
N VAL A 116 2.83 3.31 7.83
CA VAL A 116 2.93 3.99 6.51
C VAL A 116 4.39 4.33 6.25
N GLY A 117 4.96 3.81 5.17
CA GLY A 117 6.27 4.20 4.69
C GLY A 117 6.18 5.56 3.98
N SER A 118 6.78 6.58 4.55
CA SER A 118 6.67 7.98 4.13
C SER A 118 7.90 8.45 3.37
N ARG A 119 7.66 9.12 2.24
CA ARG A 119 8.69 9.83 1.45
C ARG A 119 9.15 11.15 2.08
N PHE A 120 8.44 11.61 3.13
CA PHE A 120 8.55 12.98 3.65
C PHE A 120 9.04 13.05 5.11
N ILE A 121 9.44 11.94 5.70
CA ILE A 121 10.01 11.93 7.07
C ILE A 121 11.50 12.15 7.01
N ASP A 122 12.20 11.34 6.21
CA ASP A 122 13.64 11.45 6.06
C ASP A 122 13.97 12.06 4.69
N ASN A 123 14.92 12.99 4.65
CA ASN A 123 15.37 13.61 3.39
C ASN A 123 16.17 12.65 2.48
N THR A 124 16.14 11.35 2.75
CA THR A 124 16.89 10.31 2.04
C THR A 124 16.21 9.82 0.76
N SER A 125 14.93 10.18 0.54
CA SER A 125 14.21 9.77 -0.65
C SER A 125 14.65 10.56 -1.88
N ALA A 126 15.13 9.87 -2.93
CA ALA A 126 15.44 10.47 -4.23
C ALA A 126 14.18 10.97 -4.97
N PHE A 127 13.01 10.58 -4.49
CA PHE A 127 11.71 10.91 -5.11
C PHE A 127 11.40 12.40 -5.06
N LYS A 128 11.34 13.04 -6.23
CA LYS A 128 10.93 14.44 -6.40
C LYS A 128 9.44 14.52 -6.71
N SER A 129 8.63 14.89 -5.73
CA SER A 129 7.20 15.18 -5.93
C SER A 129 6.98 16.56 -6.53
N THR A 130 6.04 16.70 -7.48
CA THR A 130 5.64 18.01 -8.00
C THR A 130 5.01 18.88 -6.90
N LYS A 131 5.15 20.21 -7.01
CA LYS A 131 4.57 21.15 -6.02
C LYS A 131 3.04 20.97 -5.87
N THR A 132 2.35 20.75 -6.98
CA THR A 132 0.89 20.51 -7.00
C THR A 132 0.50 19.22 -6.27
N ARG A 133 1.21 18.12 -6.50
CA ARG A 133 1.00 16.85 -5.78
C ARG A 133 1.26 17.02 -4.28
N ARG A 134 2.34 17.70 -3.90
CA ARG A 134 2.64 17.98 -2.47
C ARG A 134 1.57 18.83 -1.80
N PHE A 135 1.02 19.83 -2.51
CA PHE A 135 -0.09 20.63 -2.00
C PHE A 135 -1.32 19.78 -1.73
N GLY A 136 -1.72 18.90 -2.68
CA GLY A 136 -2.86 18.00 -2.49
C GLY A 136 -2.67 17.04 -1.32
N ILE A 137 -1.49 16.40 -1.21
CA ILE A 137 -1.15 15.53 -0.08
C ILE A 137 -1.24 16.30 1.25
N SER A 138 -0.73 17.53 1.29
CA SER A 138 -0.77 18.37 2.49
C SER A 138 -2.19 18.74 2.90
N LEU A 139 -3.09 19.02 1.93
CA LEU A 139 -4.50 19.32 2.18
C LEU A 139 -5.21 18.12 2.81
N ILE A 140 -5.06 16.92 2.23
CA ILE A 140 -5.66 15.69 2.76
C ILE A 140 -5.09 15.37 4.14
N SER A 141 -3.77 15.52 4.33
CA SER A 141 -3.10 15.33 5.62
C SER A 141 -3.65 16.28 6.69
N ALA A 142 -3.90 17.56 6.33
CA ALA A 142 -4.50 18.55 7.22
C ALA A 142 -5.94 18.18 7.60
N LEU A 143 -6.74 17.72 6.63
CA LEU A 143 -8.11 17.26 6.87
C LEU A 143 -8.13 16.09 7.87
N ILE A 144 -7.30 15.07 7.65
CA ILE A 144 -7.18 13.92 8.56
C ILE A 144 -6.71 14.37 9.94
N LYS A 145 -5.75 15.31 10.02
CA LYS A 145 -5.29 15.86 11.29
C LYS A 145 -6.41 16.55 12.07
N VAL A 146 -7.26 17.32 11.41
CA VAL A 146 -8.40 18.00 12.04
C VAL A 146 -9.43 16.98 12.56
N LEU A 147 -9.75 15.98 11.74
CA LEU A 147 -10.80 15.00 12.06
C LEU A 147 -10.37 13.93 13.06
N CYS A 148 -9.10 13.51 13.03
CA CYS A 148 -8.58 12.40 13.84
C CYS A 148 -7.53 12.83 14.90
N ARG A 149 -7.17 14.11 14.96
CA ARG A 149 -6.12 14.65 15.85
C ARG A 149 -4.74 14.00 15.67
N LYS A 150 -4.54 13.26 14.59
CA LYS A 150 -3.29 12.59 14.22
C LYS A 150 -2.84 13.05 12.84
N LYS A 151 -1.57 13.47 12.70
CA LYS A 151 -0.99 13.89 11.42
C LYS A 151 -0.28 12.70 10.76
N ILE A 152 -0.59 12.45 9.49
CA ILE A 152 0.16 11.57 8.60
C ILE A 152 0.66 12.45 7.45
N LYS A 153 1.98 12.49 7.23
CA LYS A 153 2.59 13.35 6.21
C LYS A 153 2.38 12.80 4.80
N ASP A 154 2.49 11.48 4.64
CA ASP A 154 2.36 10.81 3.34
C ASP A 154 1.10 9.93 3.26
N VAL A 155 -0.04 10.60 3.19
CA VAL A 155 -1.34 9.93 3.14
C VAL A 155 -1.59 9.11 1.86
N THR A 156 -0.76 9.29 0.85
CA THR A 156 -0.89 8.63 -0.46
C THR A 156 0.16 7.56 -0.72
N SER A 157 0.94 7.19 0.29
CA SER A 157 1.94 6.14 0.13
C SER A 157 1.27 4.77 0.02
N GLY A 158 1.65 4.00 -1.00
CA GLY A 158 1.30 2.57 -1.15
C GLY A 158 2.17 1.66 -0.28
N TYR A 159 3.35 2.11 0.15
CA TYR A 159 4.22 1.31 0.99
C TYR A 159 3.69 1.25 2.42
N ARG A 160 3.00 0.15 2.76
CA ARG A 160 2.28 0.01 4.02
C ARG A 160 2.44 -1.37 4.60
N GLY A 161 2.62 -1.44 5.91
CA GLY A 161 2.54 -2.68 6.66
C GLY A 161 1.34 -2.67 7.60
N VAL A 162 0.70 -3.82 7.78
CA VAL A 162 -0.45 -3.99 8.68
C VAL A 162 -0.33 -5.29 9.48
N ASN A 163 -0.88 -5.29 10.71
CA ASN A 163 -0.96 -6.46 11.54
C ASN A 163 -2.19 -7.35 11.20
N LYS A 164 -2.31 -8.50 11.85
CA LYS A 164 -3.38 -9.49 11.65
C LYS A 164 -4.79 -8.92 11.81
N LYS A 165 -4.98 -7.97 12.74
CA LYS A 165 -6.30 -7.33 12.95
C LYS A 165 -6.70 -6.52 11.72
N VAL A 166 -5.77 -5.76 11.17
CA VAL A 166 -6.02 -4.93 9.98
C VAL A 166 -6.08 -5.78 8.71
N ILE A 167 -5.31 -6.88 8.61
CA ILE A 167 -5.46 -7.87 7.53
C ILE A 167 -6.90 -8.36 7.47
N ARG A 168 -7.46 -8.84 8.60
CA ARG A 168 -8.86 -9.29 8.69
C ARG A 168 -9.85 -8.21 8.27
N LEU A 169 -9.62 -6.97 8.70
CA LEU A 169 -10.47 -5.84 8.34
C LEU A 169 -10.42 -5.57 6.84
N PHE A 170 -9.23 -5.47 6.25
CA PHE A 170 -9.02 -5.15 4.85
C PHE A 170 -9.44 -6.28 3.90
N ALA A 171 -9.35 -7.54 4.32
CA ALA A 171 -9.90 -8.66 3.58
C ALA A 171 -11.42 -8.54 3.38
N ASN A 172 -12.14 -8.02 4.40
CA ASN A 172 -13.59 -7.87 4.35
C ASN A 172 -14.04 -6.53 3.77
N TYR A 173 -13.29 -5.47 4.04
CA TYR A 173 -13.59 -4.12 3.57
C TYR A 173 -12.32 -3.37 3.17
N TYR A 174 -12.24 -3.01 1.90
CA TYR A 174 -11.17 -2.16 1.38
C TYR A 174 -11.74 -1.22 0.32
N PRO A 175 -11.40 0.08 0.32
CA PRO A 175 -11.90 1.02 -0.68
C PRO A 175 -11.39 0.67 -2.08
N TYR A 176 -12.28 0.69 -3.07
CA TYR A 176 -11.90 0.49 -4.48
C TYR A 176 -11.11 1.68 -5.02
N ASP A 177 -11.63 2.89 -4.75
CA ASP A 177 -11.00 4.13 -5.19
C ASP A 177 -10.24 4.79 -4.05
N PHE A 178 -9.06 5.33 -4.37
CA PHE A 178 -8.24 6.10 -3.44
C PHE A 178 -8.00 5.40 -2.09
N PRO A 179 -7.60 4.13 -2.09
CA PRO A 179 -7.59 3.33 -0.86
C PRO A 179 -6.66 3.90 0.21
N GLU A 180 -5.54 4.51 -0.18
CA GLU A 180 -4.52 4.95 0.77
C GLU A 180 -5.03 6.03 1.74
N PRO A 181 -5.54 7.20 1.31
CA PRO A 181 -5.99 8.21 2.26
C PRO A 181 -7.25 7.78 3.01
N ILE A 182 -8.15 7.02 2.36
CA ILE A 182 -9.40 6.59 2.98
C ILE A 182 -9.12 5.58 4.09
N THR A 183 -8.21 4.61 3.88
CA THR A 183 -7.85 3.63 4.92
C THR A 183 -7.10 4.26 6.08
N ASN A 184 -6.21 5.24 5.83
CA ASN A 184 -5.58 6.02 6.89
C ASN A 184 -6.63 6.68 7.81
N TYR A 185 -7.59 7.38 7.20
CA TYR A 185 -8.67 8.02 7.94
C TYR A 185 -9.55 7.00 8.69
N ALA A 186 -9.95 5.95 7.98
CA ALA A 186 -10.83 4.93 8.50
C ALA A 186 -10.25 4.23 9.74
N LEU A 187 -8.98 3.83 9.70
CA LEU A 187 -8.30 3.21 10.84
C LEU A 187 -8.18 4.18 12.01
N LEU A 188 -7.70 5.40 11.78
CA LEU A 188 -7.57 6.42 12.84
C LEU A 188 -8.90 6.74 13.48
N LYS A 189 -9.98 6.88 12.69
CA LYS A 189 -11.33 7.16 13.19
C LYS A 189 -11.90 6.05 14.07
N ASN A 190 -11.48 4.81 13.83
CA ASN A 190 -11.90 3.63 14.60
C ASN A 190 -10.91 3.25 15.73
N GLY A 191 -9.98 4.13 16.06
CA GLY A 191 -9.08 3.97 17.21
C GLY A 191 -7.88 3.04 16.99
N PHE A 192 -7.60 2.63 15.74
CA PHE A 192 -6.39 1.88 15.42
C PHE A 192 -5.15 2.76 15.53
N VAL A 193 -4.04 2.15 15.92
CA VAL A 193 -2.76 2.84 16.03
C VAL A 193 -2.05 2.82 14.68
N VAL A 194 -1.94 4.00 14.06
CA VAL A 194 -1.24 4.18 12.78
C VAL A 194 0.02 4.99 13.01
N ASN A 195 1.17 4.45 12.59
CA ASN A 195 2.46 5.12 12.63
C ASN A 195 3.00 5.37 11.22
N GLU A 196 3.93 6.32 11.13
CA GLU A 196 4.59 6.71 9.89
C GLU A 196 6.10 6.61 10.09
N VAL A 197 6.81 5.96 9.15
CA VAL A 197 8.27 5.78 9.16
C VAL A 197 8.86 6.27 7.85
N GLY A 198 10.10 6.76 7.87
CA GLY A 198 10.83 7.13 6.66
C GLY A 198 11.18 5.89 5.83
N VAL A 199 10.99 5.98 4.50
CA VAL A 199 11.40 4.96 3.54
C VAL A 199 12.09 5.60 2.34
N SER A 200 13.07 4.89 1.78
CA SER A 200 13.65 5.24 0.49
C SER A 200 12.71 4.83 -0.64
N MET A 201 12.52 5.72 -1.60
CA MET A 201 11.86 5.41 -2.85
C MET A 201 12.75 5.79 -4.03
N MET A 202 12.77 4.93 -5.03
CA MET A 202 13.50 5.14 -6.28
C MET A 202 12.64 5.94 -7.27
N GLU A 203 13.29 6.56 -8.24
CA GLU A 203 12.57 7.08 -9.40
C GLU A 203 12.05 5.89 -10.24
N ARG A 204 10.85 6.04 -10.79
CA ARG A 204 10.27 5.01 -11.65
C ARG A 204 11.12 4.86 -12.91
N VAL A 205 11.53 3.64 -13.20
CA VAL A 205 12.29 3.30 -14.41
C VAL A 205 11.28 2.82 -15.46
N GLY A 206 10.78 3.74 -16.28
CA GLY A 206 9.81 3.42 -17.33
C GLY A 206 8.33 3.51 -16.91
N GLY A 207 7.44 3.33 -17.90
CA GLY A 207 5.98 3.43 -17.72
C GLY A 207 5.46 4.86 -17.63
N HIS A 208 4.17 5.04 -17.91
CA HIS A 208 3.51 6.35 -17.90
C HIS A 208 2.78 6.59 -16.58
N SER A 209 3.00 7.75 -15.97
CA SER A 209 2.16 8.19 -14.83
C SER A 209 0.74 8.48 -15.32
N SER A 210 -0.24 7.78 -14.79
CA SER A 210 -1.66 7.93 -15.16
C SER A 210 -2.30 9.25 -14.70
N ILE A 211 -1.56 10.12 -13.98
CA ILE A 211 -2.12 11.29 -13.29
C ILE A 211 -1.73 12.59 -13.97
N ASN A 212 -2.68 13.21 -14.69
CA ASN A 212 -2.60 14.57 -15.22
C ASN A 212 -3.07 15.60 -14.18
N PHE A 213 -2.77 16.90 -14.39
CA PHE A 213 -3.13 18.00 -13.48
C PHE A 213 -4.63 18.05 -13.14
N LEU A 214 -5.51 17.95 -14.14
CA LEU A 214 -6.98 17.92 -13.93
C LEU A 214 -7.41 16.67 -13.15
N LYS A 215 -6.83 15.52 -13.45
CA LYS A 215 -7.06 14.29 -12.69
C LYS A 215 -6.61 14.43 -11.24
N SER A 216 -5.54 15.20 -10.95
CA SER A 216 -5.08 15.45 -9.58
C SER A 216 -6.06 16.28 -8.78
N ILE A 217 -6.70 17.31 -9.38
CA ILE A 217 -7.73 18.13 -8.70
C ILE A 217 -8.97 17.27 -8.43
N TYR A 218 -9.43 16.52 -9.42
CA TYR A 218 -10.54 15.58 -9.27
C TYR A 218 -10.28 14.56 -8.16
N TYR A 219 -9.07 13.98 -8.15
CA TYR A 219 -8.61 13.07 -7.09
C TYR A 219 -8.74 13.72 -5.72
N MET A 220 -8.18 14.91 -5.53
CA MET A 220 -8.20 15.61 -4.25
C MET A 220 -9.62 15.87 -3.75
N PHE A 221 -10.50 16.35 -4.66
CA PHE A 221 -11.89 16.62 -4.31
C PHE A 221 -12.62 15.35 -3.88
N ASN A 222 -12.51 14.27 -4.66
CA ASN A 222 -13.18 13.00 -4.35
C ASN A 222 -12.66 12.36 -3.07
N VAL A 223 -11.35 12.43 -2.81
CA VAL A 223 -10.77 11.91 -1.55
C VAL A 223 -11.31 12.71 -0.36
N CYS A 224 -11.31 14.04 -0.42
CA CYS A 224 -11.85 14.87 0.66
C CYS A 224 -13.34 14.58 0.89
N LEU A 225 -14.14 14.49 -0.18
CA LEU A 225 -15.56 14.16 -0.10
C LEU A 225 -15.76 12.76 0.51
N SER A 226 -15.01 11.76 0.06
CA SER A 226 -15.07 10.40 0.58
C SER A 226 -14.71 10.33 2.06
N ILE A 227 -13.72 11.10 2.52
CA ILE A 227 -13.37 11.20 3.94
C ILE A 227 -14.52 11.84 4.74
N LEU A 228 -15.13 12.91 4.25
CA LEU A 228 -16.21 13.62 4.94
C LEU A 228 -17.50 12.78 5.01
N LEU A 229 -17.80 12.01 3.95
CA LEU A 229 -18.98 11.15 3.88
C LEU A 229 -18.73 9.74 4.45
N PHE A 230 -17.52 9.46 4.94
CA PHE A 230 -17.16 8.15 5.44
C PHE A 230 -18.01 7.72 6.62
N ASN A 231 -18.73 6.63 6.45
CA ASN A 231 -19.54 6.04 7.52
C ASN A 231 -18.72 4.95 8.25
N SER A 232 -18.28 5.24 9.47
CA SER A 232 -17.46 4.32 10.30
C SER A 232 -18.15 2.97 10.59
N LYS A 233 -19.49 2.88 10.49
CA LYS A 233 -20.23 1.62 10.68
C LYS A 233 -19.89 0.57 9.61
N LYS A 234 -19.36 0.96 8.45
CA LYS A 234 -18.96 0.02 7.40
C LYS A 234 -17.70 -0.79 7.73
N LEU A 235 -16.87 -0.37 8.69
CA LEU A 235 -15.68 -1.12 9.11
C LEU A 235 -15.98 -2.21 10.14
N GLY A 236 -17.24 -2.65 10.26
CA GLY A 236 -17.60 -3.73 11.16
C GLY A 236 -17.34 -3.35 12.62
N GLY A 237 -18.11 -2.43 13.15
CA GLY A 237 -18.25 -2.23 14.59
C GLY A 237 -18.92 -3.47 15.21
N GLY A 238 -18.16 -4.54 15.38
CA GLY A 238 -18.46 -5.62 16.31
C GLY A 238 -17.59 -5.39 17.53
N LYS A 239 -18.21 -4.96 18.63
CA LYS A 239 -17.67 -5.10 19.96
C LYS A 239 -17.41 -6.57 20.29
#